data_ae417aa7ccefb8abcf00c44e68c46ad6
#
_entry.id   ae417aa7ccefb8abcf00c44e68c46ad6
#
_cell.length_a   1.000
_cell.length_b   1.000
_cell.length_c   1.000
_cell.angle_alpha   90.00
_cell.angle_beta   90.00
_cell.angle_gamma   90.00
#
_symmetry.space_group_name_H-M   'P 1'
#
loop_
_entity.id
_entity.type
_entity.pdbx_description
1 polymer ?
#
loop_
_entity_poly.entity_id
_entity_poly.type
_entity_poly.pdbx_seq_one_letter_code
_entity_poly.pdbx_strand_id
1 'polypeptide(L)'
;MQLKKIFFPIGGGEELAERIHGALLVNKFFGTHINIMACQLDPKMIYNVRMTLKGGVLMEEFLKSAGDEMQAEREVIKAIFDAECAKLGLDQNDDDHVPNSAALRHMVGIRSELVEKYSKYCDLVLVSVPPTGSITGTFEAAVTKSGKPCIVIPRKLQEFKADKILVSLTGTAASARALDNWLGLLQRAKSVTVITANHYLQDDLAETKRRISDYLALHDVKIDVFEALNAEGKIPGQVLLEYADAGDFDLIVAGLHSDSGIKEIFLGGASKYFLQKTKIPVLM
;
A
#
# COMPACT_ATOMS: atom_id res chain seq x y z
N MET A 1 15.30 7.92 5.15
CA MET A 1 14.90 8.30 3.76
C MET A 1 14.06 9.57 3.82
N GLN A 2 14.36 10.58 3.01
CA GLN A 2 13.54 11.79 2.90
C GLN A 2 12.54 11.59 1.74
N LEU A 3 11.31 11.23 2.05
CA LEU A 3 10.25 11.11 1.04
C LEU A 3 9.89 12.50 0.49
N LYS A 4 9.69 12.60 -0.82
CA LYS A 4 9.25 13.82 -1.50
C LYS A 4 7.95 13.62 -2.25
N LYS A 5 7.78 12.45 -2.87
CA LYS A 5 6.67 12.16 -3.75
C LYS A 5 6.04 10.81 -3.46
N ILE A 6 4.73 10.83 -3.25
CA ILE A 6 3.89 9.65 -3.07
C ILE A 6 3.05 9.42 -4.32
N PHE A 7 2.86 8.17 -4.67
CA PHE A 7 1.99 7.73 -5.76
C PHE A 7 0.86 6.85 -5.21
N PHE A 8 -0.38 7.19 -5.55
CA PHE A 8 -1.57 6.46 -5.13
C PHE A 8 -2.52 6.18 -6.29
N PRO A 9 -2.59 4.95 -6.81
CA PRO A 9 -3.52 4.59 -7.88
C PRO A 9 -4.92 4.30 -7.34
N ILE A 10 -5.91 4.94 -7.93
CA ILE A 10 -7.32 4.71 -7.61
C ILE A 10 -8.12 4.35 -8.86
N GLY A 11 -9.26 3.77 -8.67
CA GLY A 11 -10.38 3.70 -9.60
C GLY A 11 -11.63 4.05 -8.83
N GLY A 12 -12.74 4.22 -9.51
CA GLY A 12 -14.05 4.41 -8.89
C GLY A 12 -14.42 3.27 -7.93
N GLY A 13 -15.67 3.23 -7.53
CA GLY A 13 -16.25 2.20 -6.68
C GLY A 13 -16.37 2.58 -5.21
N GLU A 14 -16.68 1.60 -4.38
CA GLU A 14 -17.03 1.78 -2.98
C GLU A 14 -15.91 2.40 -2.13
N GLU A 15 -16.30 3.17 -1.13
CA GLU A 15 -15.41 3.79 -0.12
C GLU A 15 -14.31 4.67 -0.76
N LEU A 16 -14.63 5.34 -1.88
CA LEU A 16 -13.65 6.15 -2.59
C LEU A 16 -13.18 7.35 -1.74
N ALA A 17 -14.10 8.00 -1.03
CA ALA A 17 -13.78 9.12 -0.16
C ALA A 17 -12.84 8.69 0.97
N GLU A 18 -13.15 7.57 1.63
CA GLU A 18 -12.33 7.03 2.73
C GLU A 18 -10.94 6.61 2.25
N ARG A 19 -10.83 6.04 1.05
CA ARG A 19 -9.53 5.66 0.46
C ARG A 19 -8.68 6.88 0.12
N ILE A 20 -9.28 7.91 -0.46
CA ILE A 20 -8.60 9.19 -0.73
C ILE A 20 -8.19 9.83 0.59
N HIS A 21 -9.11 9.90 1.57
CA HIS A 21 -8.82 10.43 2.90
C HIS A 21 -7.60 9.75 3.53
N GLY A 22 -7.58 8.42 3.59
CA GLY A 22 -6.47 7.66 4.15
C GLY A 22 -5.14 7.92 3.46
N ALA A 23 -5.13 8.04 2.12
CA ALA A 23 -3.92 8.37 1.38
C ALA A 23 -3.42 9.80 1.68
N LEU A 24 -4.34 10.75 1.80
CA LEU A 24 -4.00 12.14 2.16
C LEU A 24 -3.52 12.26 3.61
N LEU A 25 -4.01 11.44 4.55
CA LEU A 25 -3.46 11.35 5.91
C LEU A 25 -1.99 10.92 5.90
N VAL A 26 -1.65 9.89 5.12
CA VAL A 26 -0.26 9.46 4.95
C VAL A 26 0.60 10.57 4.34
N ASN A 27 0.09 11.24 3.30
CA ASN A 27 0.79 12.37 2.69
C ASN A 27 1.07 13.50 3.69
N LYS A 28 0.06 13.89 4.46
CA LYS A 28 0.18 14.91 5.50
C LYS A 28 1.20 14.55 6.57
N PHE A 29 1.22 13.28 7.00
CA PHE A 29 2.19 12.79 7.99
C PHE A 29 3.64 12.93 7.51
N PHE A 30 3.91 12.61 6.24
CA PHE A 30 5.25 12.72 5.67
C PHE A 30 5.58 14.13 5.15
N GLY A 31 4.60 15.01 5.01
CA GLY A 31 4.80 16.36 4.47
C GLY A 31 5.23 16.36 3.00
N THR A 32 4.73 15.43 2.21
CA THR A 32 5.17 15.18 0.82
C THR A 32 4.21 15.78 -0.21
N HIS A 33 4.51 15.61 -1.49
CA HIS A 33 3.54 15.75 -2.57
C HIS A 33 2.93 14.39 -2.90
N ILE A 34 1.61 14.29 -3.04
CA ILE A 34 0.94 13.05 -3.48
C ILE A 34 0.29 13.20 -4.85
N ASN A 35 0.63 12.28 -5.76
CA ASN A 35 -0.08 12.11 -7.02
C ASN A 35 -1.13 10.99 -6.89
N ILE A 36 -2.40 11.37 -6.87
CA ILE A 36 -3.53 10.45 -6.93
C ILE A 36 -3.85 10.22 -8.40
N MET A 37 -3.61 9.00 -8.88
CA MET A 37 -3.85 8.61 -10.27
C MET A 37 -5.18 7.88 -10.40
N ALA A 38 -6.20 8.59 -10.91
CA ALA A 38 -7.51 8.01 -11.23
C ALA A 38 -7.46 7.33 -12.59
N CYS A 39 -7.59 6.00 -12.58
CA CYS A 39 -7.45 5.16 -13.77
C CYS A 39 -8.82 4.67 -14.25
N GLN A 40 -9.13 4.94 -15.50
CA GLN A 40 -10.33 4.46 -16.20
C GLN A 40 -9.95 3.59 -17.40
N LEU A 41 -10.74 2.55 -17.68
CA LEU A 41 -10.50 1.73 -18.88
C LEU A 41 -10.92 2.51 -20.12
N ASP A 42 -10.16 2.33 -21.22
CA ASP A 42 -10.56 2.84 -22.54
C ASP A 42 -11.86 2.14 -22.98
N PRO A 43 -12.92 2.89 -23.29
CA PRO A 43 -14.17 2.32 -23.79
C PRO A 43 -14.00 1.41 -25.02
N LYS A 44 -13.04 1.70 -25.87
CA LYS A 44 -12.72 0.86 -27.02
C LYS A 44 -12.22 -0.52 -26.62
N MET A 45 -11.45 -0.62 -25.54
CA MET A 45 -11.00 -1.91 -25.03
C MET A 45 -12.17 -2.72 -24.48
N ILE A 46 -13.10 -2.07 -23.77
CA ILE A 46 -14.31 -2.71 -23.24
C ILE A 46 -15.18 -3.24 -24.38
N TYR A 47 -15.36 -2.45 -25.43
CA TYR A 47 -16.12 -2.83 -26.63
C TYR A 47 -15.53 -4.06 -27.31
N ASN A 48 -14.23 -4.06 -27.57
CA ASN A 48 -13.53 -5.16 -28.24
C ASN A 48 -13.59 -6.49 -27.47
N VAL A 49 -13.68 -6.45 -26.15
CA VAL A 49 -13.80 -7.66 -25.31
C VAL A 49 -15.23 -8.19 -25.25
N ARG A 50 -16.24 -7.31 -25.28
CA ARG A 50 -17.65 -7.69 -25.09
C ARG A 50 -18.43 -7.92 -26.36
N MET A 51 -18.01 -7.32 -27.49
CA MET A 51 -18.79 -7.31 -28.72
C MET A 51 -17.92 -7.78 -29.90
N THR A 52 -18.23 -8.97 -30.38
CA THR A 52 -17.69 -9.52 -31.65
C THR A 52 -18.33 -8.92 -32.89
N LEU A 53 -19.23 -7.95 -32.77
CA LEU A 53 -19.96 -7.33 -33.85
C LEU A 53 -19.14 -6.20 -34.50
N LYS A 54 -18.93 -6.30 -35.78
CA LYS A 54 -18.30 -5.29 -36.63
C LYS A 54 -19.12 -4.01 -36.61
N GLY A 55 -18.45 -2.91 -36.43
CA GLY A 55 -18.80 -1.50 -36.42
C GLY A 55 -20.16 -1.04 -36.96
N GLY A 56 -20.61 0.08 -36.52
CA GLY A 56 -21.85 0.71 -36.94
C GLY A 56 -22.36 1.68 -35.86
N VAL A 57 -23.58 2.12 -36.04
CA VAL A 57 -24.28 3.08 -35.16
C VAL A 57 -24.24 2.64 -33.70
N LEU A 58 -24.37 1.35 -33.41
CA LEU A 58 -24.27 0.79 -32.02
C LEU A 58 -22.91 1.01 -31.38
N MET A 59 -21.82 1.00 -32.14
CA MET A 59 -20.49 1.30 -31.63
C MET A 59 -20.36 2.77 -31.24
N GLU A 60 -20.87 3.66 -32.08
CA GLU A 60 -20.82 5.11 -31.82
C GLU A 60 -21.65 5.47 -30.60
N GLU A 61 -22.86 4.92 -30.48
CA GLU A 61 -23.73 5.11 -29.30
C GLU A 61 -23.07 4.58 -28.03
N PHE A 62 -22.47 3.37 -28.08
CA PHE A 62 -21.75 2.80 -26.97
C PHE A 62 -20.57 3.67 -26.53
N LEU A 63 -19.72 4.10 -27.48
CA LEU A 63 -18.56 4.94 -27.18
C LEU A 63 -18.97 6.30 -26.61
N LYS A 64 -20.06 6.87 -27.10
CA LYS A 64 -20.62 8.11 -26.57
C LYS A 64 -21.11 7.93 -25.13
N SER A 65 -21.97 6.93 -24.88
CA SER A 65 -22.48 6.63 -23.53
C SER A 65 -21.35 6.33 -22.54
N ALA A 66 -20.37 5.51 -22.94
CA ALA A 66 -19.21 5.21 -22.10
C ALA A 66 -18.33 6.46 -21.86
N GLY A 67 -18.23 7.35 -22.82
CA GLY A 67 -17.55 8.64 -22.66
C GLY A 67 -18.24 9.55 -21.66
N ASP A 68 -19.57 9.64 -21.73
CA ASP A 68 -20.39 10.43 -20.80
C ASP A 68 -20.30 9.86 -19.37
N GLU A 69 -20.35 8.53 -19.22
CA GLU A 69 -20.15 7.85 -17.92
C GLU A 69 -18.75 8.12 -17.33
N MET A 70 -17.71 8.04 -18.19
CA MET A 70 -16.34 8.35 -17.74
C MET A 70 -16.20 9.79 -17.28
N GLN A 71 -16.81 10.72 -17.97
CA GLN A 71 -16.78 12.12 -17.59
C GLN A 71 -17.52 12.35 -16.26
N ALA A 72 -18.71 11.78 -16.09
CA ALA A 72 -19.44 11.85 -14.84
C ALA A 72 -18.63 11.24 -13.66
N GLU A 73 -17.98 10.10 -13.87
CA GLU A 73 -17.10 9.50 -12.84
C GLU A 73 -15.93 10.43 -12.48
N ARG A 74 -15.30 11.09 -13.46
CA ARG A 74 -14.22 12.06 -13.21
C ARG A 74 -14.68 13.23 -12.33
N GLU A 75 -15.87 13.76 -12.60
CA GLU A 75 -16.43 14.86 -11.81
C GLU A 75 -16.69 14.42 -10.37
N VAL A 76 -17.21 13.21 -10.17
CA VAL A 76 -17.41 12.64 -8.83
C VAL A 76 -16.08 12.45 -8.11
N ILE A 77 -15.08 11.85 -8.77
CA ILE A 77 -13.74 11.66 -8.17
C ILE A 77 -13.13 13.00 -7.80
N LYS A 78 -13.24 14.01 -8.69
CA LYS A 78 -12.72 15.35 -8.43
C LYS A 78 -13.41 16.01 -7.24
N ALA A 79 -14.73 15.97 -7.17
CA ALA A 79 -15.48 16.56 -6.06
C ALA A 79 -15.09 15.91 -4.71
N ILE A 80 -14.91 14.59 -4.67
CA ILE A 80 -14.46 13.89 -3.48
C ILE A 80 -13.02 14.30 -3.12
N PHE A 81 -12.11 14.35 -4.10
CA PHE A 81 -10.73 14.78 -3.89
C PHE A 81 -10.67 16.21 -3.31
N ASP A 82 -11.40 17.14 -3.92
CA ASP A 82 -11.46 18.54 -3.47
C ASP A 82 -11.98 18.65 -2.02
N ALA A 83 -13.02 17.90 -1.69
CA ALA A 83 -13.59 17.87 -0.36
C ALA A 83 -12.61 17.30 0.69
N GLU A 84 -11.91 16.21 0.36
CA GLU A 84 -10.96 15.57 1.29
C GLU A 84 -9.67 16.41 1.47
N CYS A 85 -9.18 17.06 0.40
CA CYS A 85 -8.09 18.04 0.52
C CYS A 85 -8.48 19.19 1.44
N ALA A 86 -9.68 19.76 1.26
CA ALA A 86 -10.18 20.85 2.10
C ALA A 86 -10.31 20.45 3.58
N LYS A 87 -10.84 19.26 3.89
CA LYS A 87 -10.95 18.73 5.25
C LYS A 87 -9.58 18.63 5.96
N LEU A 88 -8.54 18.27 5.22
CA LEU A 88 -7.20 18.08 5.76
C LEU A 88 -6.31 19.33 5.67
N GLY A 89 -6.76 20.39 5.01
CA GLY A 89 -6.01 21.61 4.78
C GLY A 89 -4.78 21.36 3.90
N LEU A 90 -4.93 20.52 2.86
CA LEU A 90 -3.89 20.24 1.89
C LEU A 90 -4.06 21.08 0.64
N ASP A 91 -2.98 21.69 0.18
CA ASP A 91 -2.98 22.45 -1.07
C ASP A 91 -3.12 21.52 -2.27
N GLN A 92 -3.96 21.91 -3.21
CA GLN A 92 -4.02 21.24 -4.51
C GLN A 92 -3.02 21.91 -5.45
N ASN A 93 -2.06 21.14 -5.92
CA ASN A 93 -1.00 21.66 -6.78
C ASN A 93 -0.53 20.60 -7.78
N ASP A 94 -0.36 21.02 -9.02
CA ASP A 94 0.13 20.14 -10.09
C ASP A 94 1.65 20.07 -10.17
N ASP A 95 2.36 20.92 -9.42
CA ASP A 95 3.83 20.89 -9.32
C ASP A 95 4.28 19.90 -8.25
N ASP A 96 4.91 18.83 -8.68
CA ASP A 96 5.43 17.76 -7.82
C ASP A 96 6.48 18.24 -6.80
N HIS A 97 7.03 19.46 -6.95
CA HIS A 97 8.04 20.04 -6.04
C HIS A 97 7.42 20.73 -4.82
N VAL A 98 6.11 20.96 -4.81
CA VAL A 98 5.42 21.62 -3.70
C VAL A 98 5.12 20.61 -2.58
N PRO A 99 5.76 20.73 -1.41
CA PRO A 99 5.49 19.83 -0.29
C PRO A 99 4.10 20.09 0.32
N ASN A 100 3.59 19.14 1.07
CA ASN A 100 2.26 19.23 1.71
C ASN A 100 1.12 19.49 0.71
N SER A 101 1.24 18.95 -0.49
CA SER A 101 0.27 19.17 -1.56
C SER A 101 -0.20 17.88 -2.19
N ALA A 102 -1.28 17.97 -2.97
CA ALA A 102 -1.88 16.83 -3.65
C ALA A 102 -2.30 17.19 -5.07
N ALA A 103 -2.09 16.27 -6.01
CA ALA A 103 -2.56 16.37 -7.39
C ALA A 103 -3.46 15.19 -7.75
N LEU A 104 -4.53 15.46 -8.49
CA LEU A 104 -5.38 14.43 -9.10
C LEU A 104 -5.08 14.34 -10.59
N ARG A 105 -4.64 13.15 -11.04
CA ARG A 105 -4.33 12.86 -12.44
C ARG A 105 -5.31 11.84 -12.99
N HIS A 106 -5.98 12.17 -14.09
CA HIS A 106 -6.85 11.23 -14.79
C HIS A 106 -6.09 10.53 -15.92
N MET A 107 -6.10 9.21 -15.89
CA MET A 107 -5.43 8.37 -16.88
C MET A 107 -6.39 7.35 -17.46
N VAL A 108 -6.22 7.06 -18.76
CA VAL A 108 -7.01 6.07 -19.48
C VAL A 108 -6.13 4.91 -19.90
N GLY A 109 -6.54 3.69 -19.58
CA GLY A 109 -5.80 2.47 -19.89
C GLY A 109 -5.98 1.38 -18.85
N ILE A 110 -5.20 0.30 -18.98
CA ILE A 110 -5.18 -0.80 -18.03
C ILE A 110 -4.47 -0.33 -16.76
N ARG A 111 -5.18 -0.32 -15.62
CA ARG A 111 -4.67 0.25 -14.37
C ARG A 111 -3.36 -0.36 -13.92
N SER A 112 -3.20 -1.68 -14.00
CA SER A 112 -1.96 -2.36 -13.62
C SER A 112 -0.75 -1.93 -14.48
N GLU A 113 -0.94 -1.70 -15.77
CA GLU A 113 0.10 -1.21 -16.68
C GLU A 113 0.46 0.26 -16.39
N LEU A 114 -0.56 1.08 -16.13
CA LEU A 114 -0.35 2.47 -15.73
C LEU A 114 0.41 2.55 -14.39
N VAL A 115 0.04 1.72 -13.42
CA VAL A 115 0.75 1.64 -12.13
C VAL A 115 2.19 1.21 -12.34
N GLU A 116 2.46 0.14 -13.08
CA GLU A 116 3.82 -0.30 -13.40
C GLU A 116 4.66 0.80 -14.07
N LYS A 117 4.05 1.59 -14.96
CA LYS A 117 4.72 2.66 -15.69
C LYS A 117 5.05 3.86 -14.81
N TYR A 118 4.08 4.36 -14.04
CA TYR A 118 4.20 5.65 -13.35
C TYR A 118 4.72 5.54 -11.92
N SER A 119 4.56 4.41 -11.23
CA SER A 119 5.04 4.21 -9.87
C SER A 119 6.58 4.24 -9.72
N LYS A 120 7.31 4.05 -10.82
CA LYS A 120 8.79 4.09 -10.81
C LYS A 120 9.35 5.49 -10.52
N TYR A 121 8.55 6.54 -10.66
CA TYR A 121 8.95 7.95 -10.52
C TYR A 121 8.38 8.60 -9.27
N CYS A 122 8.33 7.85 -8.17
CA CYS A 122 7.98 8.31 -6.83
C CYS A 122 8.93 7.71 -5.80
N ASP A 123 8.83 8.12 -4.54
CA ASP A 123 9.62 7.56 -3.44
C ASP A 123 8.83 6.49 -2.69
N LEU A 124 7.51 6.57 -2.70
CA LEU A 124 6.60 5.70 -1.97
C LEU A 124 5.34 5.44 -2.78
N VAL A 125 4.92 4.20 -2.83
CA VAL A 125 3.63 3.79 -3.40
C VAL A 125 2.64 3.49 -2.29
N LEU A 126 1.43 4.05 -2.37
CA LEU A 126 0.31 3.67 -1.52
C LEU A 126 -0.65 2.76 -2.28
N VAL A 127 -1.21 1.80 -1.60
CA VAL A 127 -2.33 0.99 -2.10
C VAL A 127 -3.34 0.78 -0.99
N SER A 128 -4.63 0.80 -1.32
CA SER A 128 -5.67 0.41 -0.37
C SER A 128 -5.87 -1.10 -0.39
N VAL A 129 -6.25 -1.65 0.76
CA VAL A 129 -6.73 -3.04 0.84
C VAL A 129 -7.82 -3.26 -0.21
N PRO A 130 -7.74 -4.32 -1.04
CA PRO A 130 -8.76 -4.63 -2.04
C PRO A 130 -10.13 -4.90 -1.41
N PRO A 131 -11.25 -4.50 -2.04
CA PRO A 131 -12.58 -4.60 -1.43
C PRO A 131 -13.00 -6.03 -1.11
N THR A 132 -12.59 -6.98 -1.94
CA THR A 132 -12.90 -8.41 -1.76
C THR A 132 -11.82 -9.16 -0.98
N GLY A 133 -10.76 -8.47 -0.53
CA GLY A 133 -9.57 -9.10 0.02
C GLY A 133 -8.78 -9.95 -1.00
N SER A 134 -9.19 -9.95 -2.26
CA SER A 134 -8.47 -10.63 -3.33
C SER A 134 -7.41 -9.72 -3.92
N ILE A 135 -6.23 -10.28 -4.20
CA ILE A 135 -5.14 -9.52 -4.83
C ILE A 135 -5.57 -9.10 -6.24
N THR A 136 -5.56 -7.80 -6.48
CA THR A 136 -5.84 -7.23 -7.79
C THR A 136 -4.55 -7.01 -8.58
N GLY A 137 -4.62 -7.01 -9.91
CA GLY A 137 -3.46 -6.69 -10.76
C GLY A 137 -2.84 -5.30 -10.45
N THR A 138 -3.67 -4.35 -9.99
CA THR A 138 -3.21 -3.04 -9.54
C THR A 138 -2.34 -3.14 -8.28
N PHE A 139 -2.80 -3.93 -7.30
CA PHE A 139 -2.05 -4.20 -6.07
C PHE A 139 -0.73 -4.91 -6.38
N GLU A 140 -0.80 -5.97 -7.18
CA GLU A 140 0.38 -6.71 -7.62
C GLU A 140 1.41 -5.80 -8.29
N ALA A 141 0.98 -4.99 -9.26
CA ALA A 141 1.87 -4.07 -9.95
C ALA A 141 2.52 -3.04 -9.01
N ALA A 142 1.75 -2.49 -8.07
CA ALA A 142 2.25 -1.53 -7.10
C ALA A 142 3.34 -2.12 -6.20
N VAL A 143 3.11 -3.32 -5.70
CA VAL A 143 3.99 -3.93 -4.71
C VAL A 143 5.21 -4.62 -5.33
N THR A 144 5.05 -5.28 -6.50
CA THR A 144 6.14 -6.08 -7.08
C THR A 144 6.86 -5.42 -8.24
N LYS A 145 6.19 -4.53 -8.98
CA LYS A 145 6.74 -3.99 -10.22
C LYS A 145 7.15 -2.51 -10.12
N SER A 146 6.79 -1.84 -9.03
CA SER A 146 7.19 -0.45 -8.78
C SER A 146 8.68 -0.30 -8.47
N GLY A 147 9.26 -1.29 -7.78
CA GLY A 147 10.62 -1.21 -7.23
C GLY A 147 10.73 -0.17 -6.11
N LYS A 148 9.62 0.22 -5.49
CA LYS A 148 9.54 1.24 -4.44
C LYS A 148 8.99 0.65 -3.14
N PRO A 149 9.33 1.24 -1.99
CA PRO A 149 8.60 0.96 -0.76
C PRO A 149 7.11 1.14 -0.96
N CYS A 150 6.31 0.31 -0.31
CA CYS A 150 4.86 0.36 -0.43
C CYS A 150 4.21 0.42 0.96
N ILE A 151 3.17 1.22 1.11
CA ILE A 151 2.28 1.16 2.27
C ILE A 151 0.91 0.68 1.82
N VAL A 152 0.47 -0.41 2.42
CA VAL A 152 -0.91 -0.89 2.29
C VAL A 152 -1.74 -0.21 3.37
N ILE A 153 -2.71 0.60 2.97
CA ILE A 153 -3.59 1.30 3.90
C ILE A 153 -4.95 0.60 4.03
N PRO A 154 -5.51 0.50 5.24
CA PRO A 154 -6.89 0.10 5.44
C PRO A 154 -7.84 1.00 4.64
N ARG A 155 -8.96 0.47 4.18
CA ARG A 155 -9.91 1.25 3.37
C ARG A 155 -10.52 2.45 4.11
N LYS A 156 -10.65 2.35 5.44
CA LYS A 156 -11.25 3.38 6.32
C LYS A 156 -10.25 3.87 7.36
N LEU A 157 -9.06 4.24 6.91
CA LEU A 157 -8.05 4.80 7.79
C LEU A 157 -8.51 6.17 8.28
N GLN A 158 -8.63 6.36 9.61
CA GLN A 158 -9.06 7.62 10.22
C GLN A 158 -7.89 8.46 10.73
N GLU A 159 -6.77 7.84 11.01
CA GLU A 159 -5.56 8.48 11.51
C GLU A 159 -4.33 7.70 11.04
N PHE A 160 -3.25 8.40 10.78
CA PHE A 160 -1.96 7.78 10.47
C PHE A 160 -0.93 8.24 11.50
N LYS A 161 -0.43 7.29 12.27
CA LYS A 161 0.57 7.46 13.33
C LYS A 161 1.72 6.49 13.15
N ALA A 162 2.83 6.77 13.82
CA ALA A 162 4.02 5.93 13.82
C ALA A 162 4.69 5.91 15.20
N ASP A 163 3.92 6.00 16.25
CA ASP A 163 4.42 6.00 17.62
C ASP A 163 4.77 4.59 18.08
N LYS A 164 3.93 3.60 17.78
CA LYS A 164 4.08 2.22 18.20
C LYS A 164 4.13 1.29 16.99
N ILE A 165 5.32 0.81 16.67
CA ILE A 165 5.57 0.06 15.44
C ILE A 165 5.88 -1.40 15.74
N LEU A 166 5.17 -2.29 15.05
CA LEU A 166 5.43 -3.72 15.02
C LEU A 166 6.29 -4.08 13.81
N VAL A 167 7.44 -4.70 14.03
CA VAL A 167 8.32 -5.19 12.97
C VAL A 167 8.24 -6.71 12.91
N SER A 168 7.80 -7.26 11.79
CA SER A 168 7.77 -8.70 11.54
C SER A 168 8.93 -9.13 10.68
N LEU A 169 9.84 -9.92 11.26
CA LEU A 169 11.02 -10.43 10.56
C LEU A 169 10.88 -11.93 10.26
N THR A 170 11.17 -12.29 9.03
CA THR A 170 11.08 -13.67 8.53
C THR A 170 12.46 -14.23 8.10
N GLY A 171 13.55 -13.47 8.33
CA GLY A 171 14.89 -13.86 7.87
C GLY A 171 15.08 -13.79 6.34
N THR A 172 14.10 -13.30 5.59
CA THR A 172 14.16 -13.20 4.12
C THR A 172 14.75 -11.88 3.66
N ALA A 173 15.25 -11.83 2.43
CA ALA A 173 15.70 -10.60 1.80
C ALA A 173 14.60 -9.53 1.71
N ALA A 174 13.33 -9.95 1.60
CA ALA A 174 12.19 -9.03 1.60
C ALA A 174 11.98 -8.37 2.96
N SER A 175 12.08 -9.14 4.06
CA SER A 175 11.96 -8.56 5.41
C SER A 175 13.15 -7.66 5.75
N ALA A 176 14.37 -8.00 5.29
CA ALA A 176 15.53 -7.14 5.44
C ALA A 176 15.36 -5.80 4.70
N ARG A 177 14.90 -5.83 3.44
CA ARG A 177 14.61 -4.61 2.68
C ARG A 177 13.51 -3.76 3.32
N ALA A 178 12.44 -4.39 3.82
CA ALA A 178 11.39 -3.65 4.52
C ALA A 178 11.95 -2.95 5.76
N LEU A 179 12.80 -3.64 6.53
CA LEU A 179 13.46 -3.04 7.69
C LEU A 179 14.29 -1.82 7.28
N ASP A 180 15.16 -1.96 6.27
CA ASP A 180 16.02 -0.87 5.79
C ASP A 180 15.23 0.34 5.28
N ASN A 181 14.17 0.11 4.53
CA ASN A 181 13.33 1.17 3.98
C ASN A 181 12.73 2.05 5.09
N TRP A 182 12.48 1.48 6.26
CA TRP A 182 11.72 2.15 7.32
C TRP A 182 12.55 2.48 8.57
N LEU A 183 13.88 2.30 8.54
CA LEU A 183 14.78 2.66 9.65
C LEU A 183 14.54 4.08 10.17
N GLY A 184 14.45 5.08 9.29
CA GLY A 184 14.22 6.46 9.69
C GLY A 184 12.84 6.71 10.35
N LEU A 185 11.87 5.81 10.15
CA LEU A 185 10.60 5.85 10.86
C LEU A 185 10.73 5.18 12.23
N LEU A 186 11.42 4.03 12.28
CA LEU A 186 11.70 3.30 13.53
C LEU A 186 12.52 4.13 14.53
N GLN A 187 13.48 4.93 14.04
CA GLN A 187 14.26 5.86 14.88
C GLN A 187 13.38 6.89 15.62
N ARG A 188 12.24 7.26 15.06
CA ARG A 188 11.34 8.27 15.62
C ARG A 188 10.17 7.70 16.38
N ALA A 189 10.00 6.38 16.32
CA ALA A 189 8.94 5.70 17.03
C ALA A 189 9.14 5.80 18.56
N LYS A 190 8.06 5.89 19.30
CA LYS A 190 8.08 5.84 20.77
C LYS A 190 8.32 4.42 21.28
N SER A 191 7.88 3.43 20.52
CA SER A 191 8.06 2.01 20.86
C SER A 191 8.20 1.16 19.62
N VAL A 192 9.19 0.26 19.64
CA VAL A 192 9.44 -0.71 18.57
C VAL A 192 9.40 -2.12 19.16
N THR A 193 8.45 -2.92 18.68
CA THR A 193 8.36 -4.34 18.99
C THR A 193 8.79 -5.14 17.78
N VAL A 194 9.70 -6.07 17.96
CA VAL A 194 10.15 -7.00 16.92
C VAL A 194 9.60 -8.38 17.20
N ILE A 195 8.96 -8.97 16.22
CA ILE A 195 8.48 -10.36 16.28
C ILE A 195 9.02 -11.18 15.12
N THR A 196 9.17 -12.47 15.39
CA THR A 196 9.42 -13.51 14.37
C THR A 196 8.54 -14.71 14.67
N ALA A 197 8.39 -15.63 13.73
CA ALA A 197 7.76 -16.91 14.02
C ALA A 197 8.83 -17.99 14.20
N ASN A 198 8.61 -18.92 15.13
CA ASN A 198 9.58 -19.96 15.46
C ASN A 198 10.11 -20.75 14.24
N HIS A 199 9.23 -21.02 13.26
CA HIS A 199 9.62 -21.76 12.06
C HIS A 199 10.47 -20.96 11.05
N TYR A 200 10.62 -19.63 11.22
CA TYR A 200 11.51 -18.80 10.42
C TYR A 200 12.90 -18.63 11.04
N LEU A 201 13.12 -19.13 12.25
CA LEU A 201 14.42 -19.07 12.89
C LEU A 201 15.40 -20.02 12.17
N GLN A 202 16.48 -19.45 11.65
CA GLN A 202 17.61 -20.21 11.06
C GLN A 202 18.67 -20.54 12.10
N ASP A 203 18.79 -19.70 13.13
CA ASP A 203 19.64 -19.84 14.30
C ASP A 203 18.76 -19.98 15.56
N ASP A 204 19.37 -20.17 16.72
CA ASP A 204 18.63 -20.08 17.96
C ASP A 204 18.06 -18.67 18.19
N LEU A 205 17.03 -18.58 19.02
CA LEU A 205 16.33 -17.32 19.30
C LEU A 205 17.25 -16.25 19.90
N ALA A 206 18.19 -16.65 20.77
CA ALA A 206 19.09 -15.72 21.44
C ALA A 206 20.06 -15.07 20.46
N GLU A 207 20.64 -15.86 19.56
CA GLU A 207 21.53 -15.37 18.52
C GLU A 207 20.78 -14.49 17.49
N THR A 208 19.59 -14.91 17.07
CA THR A 208 18.73 -14.10 16.18
C THR A 208 18.41 -12.75 16.82
N LYS A 209 17.99 -12.76 18.07
CA LYS A 209 17.71 -11.54 18.84
C LYS A 209 18.94 -10.64 18.93
N ARG A 210 20.11 -11.22 19.25
CA ARG A 210 21.36 -10.46 19.37
C ARG A 210 21.70 -9.77 18.06
N ARG A 211 21.72 -10.47 16.93
CA ARG A 211 22.04 -9.92 15.60
C ARG A 211 21.12 -8.79 15.20
N ILE A 212 19.82 -8.97 15.39
CA ILE A 212 18.82 -7.94 15.05
C ILE A 212 18.97 -6.72 15.97
N SER A 213 19.18 -6.95 17.28
CA SER A 213 19.38 -5.85 18.24
C SER A 213 20.64 -5.05 17.94
N ASP A 214 21.75 -5.75 17.65
CA ASP A 214 23.02 -5.11 17.30
C ASP A 214 22.87 -4.28 16.02
N TYR A 215 22.20 -4.83 14.99
CA TYR A 215 21.97 -4.12 13.73
C TYR A 215 21.10 -2.86 13.93
N LEU A 216 20.00 -2.96 14.64
CA LEU A 216 19.12 -1.83 14.88
C LEU A 216 19.76 -0.77 15.78
N ALA A 217 20.60 -1.18 16.74
CA ALA A 217 21.37 -0.25 17.57
C ALA A 217 22.39 0.57 16.76
N LEU A 218 22.98 0.01 15.69
CA LEU A 218 23.84 0.78 14.77
C LEU A 218 23.10 1.93 14.08
N HIS A 219 21.78 1.84 14.01
CA HIS A 219 20.88 2.84 13.41
C HIS A 219 20.08 3.62 14.47
N ASP A 220 20.54 3.66 15.71
CA ASP A 220 19.87 4.36 16.81
C ASP A 220 18.41 3.93 17.04
N VAL A 221 18.05 2.70 16.67
CA VAL A 221 16.74 2.11 16.91
C VAL A 221 16.79 1.21 18.14
N LYS A 222 16.00 1.55 19.17
CA LYS A 222 15.86 0.73 20.36
C LYS A 222 14.69 -0.22 20.22
N ILE A 223 14.93 -1.51 20.46
CA ILE A 223 13.88 -2.52 20.56
C ILE A 223 13.38 -2.57 22.01
N ASP A 224 12.07 -2.39 22.22
CA ASP A 224 11.47 -2.52 23.54
C ASP A 224 11.08 -3.97 23.84
N VAL A 225 10.55 -4.68 22.85
CA VAL A 225 10.13 -6.07 22.97
C VAL A 225 10.64 -6.86 21.76
N PHE A 226 11.16 -8.07 22.04
CA PHE A 226 11.51 -9.05 21.02
C PHE A 226 10.90 -10.40 21.37
N GLU A 227 10.03 -10.91 20.51
CA GLU A 227 9.33 -12.18 20.74
C GLU A 227 9.36 -13.12 19.53
N ALA A 228 9.42 -14.42 19.82
CA ALA A 228 9.18 -15.46 18.82
C ALA A 228 7.78 -16.03 19.00
N LEU A 229 6.93 -15.85 18.00
CA LEU A 229 5.54 -16.31 18.05
C LEU A 229 5.45 -17.77 17.63
N ASN A 230 4.66 -18.55 18.39
CA ASN A 230 4.31 -19.90 17.99
C ASN A 230 3.17 -19.86 16.97
N ALA A 231 3.49 -20.24 15.73
CA ALA A 231 2.52 -20.32 14.64
C ALA A 231 2.11 -21.78 14.30
N GLU A 232 2.38 -22.74 15.21
CA GLU A 232 2.01 -24.13 14.99
C GLU A 232 0.51 -24.30 14.73
N GLY A 233 0.14 -24.91 13.60
CA GLY A 233 -1.26 -25.13 13.23
C GLY A 233 -2.05 -23.89 12.81
N LYS A 234 -1.43 -22.71 12.76
CA LYS A 234 -2.05 -21.46 12.33
C LYS A 234 -1.33 -20.85 11.10
N ILE A 235 -2.06 -19.99 10.39
CA ILE A 235 -1.46 -19.18 9.33
C ILE A 235 -0.60 -18.09 9.99
N PRO A 236 0.71 -17.97 9.69
CA PRO A 236 1.58 -16.99 10.35
C PRO A 236 1.07 -15.54 10.31
N GLY A 237 0.45 -15.13 9.20
CA GLY A 237 -0.15 -13.81 9.09
C GLY A 237 -1.36 -13.59 10.00
N GLN A 238 -2.08 -14.65 10.34
CA GLN A 238 -3.17 -14.58 11.32
C GLN A 238 -2.61 -14.30 12.72
N VAL A 239 -1.59 -15.06 13.13
CA VAL A 239 -0.94 -14.90 14.44
C VAL A 239 -0.37 -13.49 14.59
N LEU A 240 0.26 -12.97 13.52
CA LEU A 240 0.81 -11.62 13.50
C LEU A 240 -0.29 -10.55 13.61
N LEU A 241 -1.42 -10.68 12.90
CA LEU A 241 -2.53 -9.72 13.04
C LEU A 241 -3.20 -9.79 14.40
N GLU A 242 -3.41 -10.99 14.95
CA GLU A 242 -3.93 -11.18 16.31
C GLU A 242 -3.01 -10.49 17.33
N TYR A 243 -1.70 -10.62 17.17
CA TYR A 243 -0.71 -9.93 18.01
C TYR A 243 -0.75 -8.41 17.83
N ALA A 244 -0.84 -7.96 16.58
CA ALA A 244 -0.90 -6.54 16.25
C ALA A 244 -2.18 -5.86 16.80
N ASP A 245 -3.34 -6.50 16.62
CA ASP A 245 -4.62 -6.01 17.13
C ASP A 245 -4.65 -5.97 18.67
N ALA A 246 -4.10 -7.01 19.34
CA ALA A 246 -4.03 -7.07 20.80
C ALA A 246 -3.06 -6.05 21.38
N GLY A 247 -2.02 -5.68 20.63
CA GLY A 247 -0.98 -4.76 21.08
C GLY A 247 -1.27 -3.29 20.78
N ASP A 248 -2.36 -2.95 20.09
CA ASP A 248 -2.71 -1.57 19.72
C ASP A 248 -1.56 -0.84 19.01
N PHE A 249 -1.03 -1.46 17.96
CA PHE A 249 0.05 -0.90 17.14
C PHE A 249 -0.50 0.06 16.08
N ASP A 250 0.26 1.13 15.80
CA ASP A 250 -0.06 2.11 14.77
C ASP A 250 0.30 1.61 13.37
N LEU A 251 1.43 0.90 13.25
CA LEU A 251 2.01 0.43 11.99
C LEU A 251 2.61 -0.96 12.12
N ILE A 252 2.60 -1.69 11.01
CA ILE A 252 3.31 -2.96 10.87
C ILE A 252 4.37 -2.80 9.78
N VAL A 253 5.63 -3.13 10.06
CA VAL A 253 6.69 -3.30 9.05
C VAL A 253 6.85 -4.78 8.77
N ALA A 254 6.61 -5.19 7.53
CA ALA A 254 6.69 -6.59 7.13
C ALA A 254 7.15 -6.74 5.68
N GLY A 255 8.13 -7.60 5.42
CA GLY A 255 8.52 -7.97 4.07
C GLY A 255 7.50 -8.90 3.42
N LEU A 256 7.18 -8.66 2.16
CA LEU A 256 6.44 -9.63 1.36
C LEU A 256 7.37 -10.76 0.94
N HIS A 257 7.05 -11.97 1.35
CA HIS A 257 7.82 -13.15 1.00
C HIS A 257 7.22 -13.87 -0.20
N SER A 258 8.09 -14.29 -1.12
CA SER A 258 7.77 -15.14 -2.25
C SER A 258 8.70 -16.33 -2.27
N ASP A 259 8.19 -17.50 -1.95
CA ASP A 259 8.98 -18.73 -1.92
C ASP A 259 9.19 -19.37 -3.31
N SER A 260 8.45 -18.98 -4.33
CA SER A 260 8.54 -19.61 -5.65
C SER A 260 7.82 -18.80 -6.74
N GLY A 261 8.55 -18.30 -7.72
CA GLY A 261 8.09 -17.82 -9.02
C GLY A 261 6.99 -16.75 -9.03
N ILE A 262 6.96 -15.93 -10.06
CA ILE A 262 6.13 -14.71 -10.21
C ILE A 262 4.61 -14.92 -9.99
N LYS A 263 4.07 -16.13 -10.16
CA LYS A 263 2.64 -16.42 -9.98
C LYS A 263 2.25 -16.81 -8.55
N GLU A 264 3.20 -17.20 -7.72
CA GLU A 264 2.98 -17.62 -6.32
C GLU A 264 3.46 -16.59 -5.30
N ILE A 265 4.06 -15.50 -5.76
CA ILE A 265 4.67 -14.41 -4.98
C ILE A 265 3.72 -13.83 -3.91
N PHE A 266 2.43 -13.87 -4.17
CA PHE A 266 1.42 -13.23 -3.33
C PHE A 266 0.65 -14.15 -2.40
N LEU A 267 0.93 -15.44 -2.39
CA LEU A 267 0.02 -16.40 -1.82
C LEU A 267 0.60 -17.22 -0.67
N GLY A 268 1.71 -16.84 -0.13
CA GLY A 268 2.04 -17.27 1.22
C GLY A 268 0.87 -16.88 2.12
N GLY A 269 0.25 -17.83 2.84
CA GLY A 269 -0.99 -17.63 3.59
C GLY A 269 -0.97 -16.39 4.50
N ALA A 270 0.22 -15.97 4.96
CA ALA A 270 0.45 -14.79 5.77
C ALA A 270 0.12 -13.49 5.03
N SER A 271 0.72 -13.25 3.86
CA SER A 271 0.54 -12.01 3.12
C SER A 271 -0.90 -11.80 2.66
N LYS A 272 -1.56 -12.89 2.20
CA LYS A 272 -2.96 -12.85 1.79
C LYS A 272 -3.87 -12.50 2.97
N TYR A 273 -3.60 -13.05 4.13
CA TYR A 273 -4.38 -12.80 5.34
C TYR A 273 -4.26 -11.34 5.79
N PHE A 274 -3.05 -10.78 5.75
CA PHE A 274 -2.80 -9.36 6.03
C PHE A 274 -3.64 -8.45 5.16
N LEU A 275 -3.62 -8.67 3.85
CA LEU A 275 -4.30 -7.84 2.87
C LEU A 275 -5.83 -7.90 2.98
N GLN A 276 -6.36 -8.98 3.53
CA GLN A 276 -7.79 -9.16 3.67
C GLN A 276 -8.37 -8.58 4.97
N LYS A 277 -7.57 -8.53 6.03
CA LYS A 277 -8.07 -8.34 7.39
C LYS A 277 -7.44 -7.18 8.14
N THR A 278 -6.32 -6.63 7.64
CA THR A 278 -5.63 -5.59 8.40
C THR A 278 -6.47 -4.32 8.60
N LYS A 279 -6.47 -3.85 9.84
CA LYS A 279 -6.98 -2.53 10.23
C LYS A 279 -5.84 -1.53 10.44
N ILE A 280 -4.61 -2.00 10.42
CA ILE A 280 -3.38 -1.25 10.67
C ILE A 280 -2.62 -1.12 9.35
N PRO A 281 -2.07 0.06 9.00
CA PRO A 281 -1.24 0.20 7.81
C PRO A 281 -0.02 -0.72 7.85
N VAL A 282 0.28 -1.35 6.71
CA VAL A 282 1.42 -2.27 6.57
C VAL A 282 2.45 -1.70 5.62
N LEU A 283 3.66 -1.55 6.12
CA LEU A 283 4.82 -1.00 5.43
C LEU A 283 5.67 -2.15 4.88
N MET A 284 6.00 -2.11 3.55
CA MET A 284 6.68 -3.19 2.85
C MET A 284 7.93 -2.69 2.12
#